data_8a496d67b488612814e56ebe730228eb
#
_entry.id   8a496d67b488612814e56ebe730228eb
#
_cell.length_a   1.000
_cell.length_b   1.000
_cell.length_c   1.000
_cell.angle_alpha   90.00
_cell.angle_beta   90.00
_cell.angle_gamma   90.00
#
_symmetry.space_group_name_H-M   'P 1'
#
loop_
_entity.id
_entity.type
_entity.pdbx_description
1 polymer ?
#
loop_
_entity_poly.entity_id
_entity_poly.type
_entity_poly.pdbx_seq_one_letter_code
_entity_poly.pdbx_strand_id
1 'polypeptide(L)'
;MKLSEHPISRVLYSHEDIASAVENVSSAIHARFGKSRYENVIFLPCMTGAMFFATDVMRRLHQMVLEEEEEVIVDLELGSCVATSYENVNASGVGSEKVKNVHVKGNVHGKTVVVIEDIVDTGNTLVTLCDALYAQGAKDVHCATLLNKQARRREENTKAFERLLARENDANESKEEGLYIGIECEDEFVVGFGLDYNGAYRCLPYIGVLTEKAIREMI
;
A
#
# COMPACT_ATOMS: atom_id res chain seq x y z
N MET A 1 -33.49 2.17 -2.30
CA MET A 1 -32.63 2.43 -3.48
C MET A 1 -33.09 1.47 -4.57
N LYS A 2 -33.50 1.96 -5.74
CA LYS A 2 -33.95 1.09 -6.84
C LYS A 2 -32.71 0.37 -7.41
N LEU A 3 -32.79 -0.94 -7.62
CA LEU A 3 -31.75 -1.79 -8.21
C LEU A 3 -31.25 -1.35 -9.61
N SER A 4 -31.89 -0.35 -10.22
CA SER A 4 -31.52 0.18 -11.54
C SER A 4 -30.38 1.22 -11.55
N GLU A 5 -29.82 1.55 -10.40
CA GLU A 5 -28.77 2.58 -10.27
C GLU A 5 -27.64 2.10 -9.36
N HIS A 6 -27.04 0.94 -9.67
CA HIS A 6 -25.87 0.48 -8.95
C HIS A 6 -24.68 1.42 -9.25
N PRO A 7 -24.02 1.98 -8.23
CA PRO A 7 -22.94 2.94 -8.45
C PRO A 7 -21.69 2.30 -9.07
N ILE A 8 -21.57 0.98 -9.01
CA ILE A 8 -20.45 0.22 -9.60
C ILE A 8 -20.83 -0.21 -11.01
N SER A 9 -20.05 0.20 -12.00
CA SER A 9 -20.24 -0.16 -13.40
C SER A 9 -19.81 -1.59 -13.71
N ARG A 10 -18.69 -2.01 -13.11
CA ARG A 10 -18.14 -3.37 -13.23
C ARG A 10 -17.27 -3.71 -12.03
N VAL A 11 -17.18 -4.99 -11.71
CA VAL A 11 -16.12 -5.51 -10.82
C VAL A 11 -14.85 -5.60 -11.65
N LEU A 12 -13.78 -4.95 -11.19
CA LEU A 12 -12.49 -4.96 -11.86
C LEU A 12 -11.63 -6.12 -11.35
N TYR A 13 -11.57 -6.28 -10.02
CA TYR A 13 -10.87 -7.38 -9.37
C TYR A 13 -11.82 -8.05 -8.36
N SER A 14 -12.00 -9.34 -8.51
CA SER A 14 -12.83 -10.16 -7.63
C SER A 14 -12.16 -10.39 -6.28
N HIS A 15 -12.88 -11.00 -5.35
CA HIS A 15 -12.31 -11.44 -4.08
C HIS A 15 -11.16 -12.46 -4.28
N GLU A 16 -11.31 -13.34 -5.26
CA GLU A 16 -10.31 -14.35 -5.62
C GLU A 16 -9.04 -13.73 -6.20
N ASP A 17 -9.16 -12.67 -7.02
CA ASP A 17 -8.02 -11.92 -7.54
C ASP A 17 -7.25 -11.24 -6.40
N ILE A 18 -7.99 -10.65 -5.44
CA ILE A 18 -7.41 -10.00 -4.26
C ILE A 18 -6.72 -11.04 -3.37
N ALA A 19 -7.33 -12.20 -3.15
CA ALA A 19 -6.73 -13.28 -2.36
C ALA A 19 -5.42 -13.78 -3.01
N SER A 20 -5.39 -13.91 -4.33
CA SER A 20 -4.18 -14.25 -5.09
C SER A 20 -3.09 -13.18 -4.93
N ALA A 21 -3.47 -11.90 -4.95
CA ALA A 21 -2.54 -10.81 -4.72
C ALA A 21 -1.95 -10.81 -3.30
N VAL A 22 -2.79 -11.08 -2.29
CA VAL A 22 -2.35 -11.26 -0.89
C VAL A 22 -1.33 -12.39 -0.79
N GLU A 23 -1.60 -13.55 -1.41
CA GLU A 23 -0.70 -14.69 -1.41
C GLU A 23 0.66 -14.34 -2.04
N ASN A 24 0.66 -13.71 -3.22
CA ASN A 24 1.87 -13.33 -3.93
C ASN A 24 2.73 -12.34 -3.13
N VAL A 25 2.10 -11.29 -2.59
CA VAL A 25 2.80 -10.28 -1.78
C VAL A 25 3.33 -10.88 -0.49
N SER A 26 2.53 -11.69 0.19
CA SER A 26 2.96 -12.34 1.44
C SER A 26 4.11 -13.30 1.19
N SER A 27 4.06 -14.10 0.11
CA SER A 27 5.15 -15.02 -0.27
C SER A 27 6.46 -14.26 -0.54
N ALA A 28 6.41 -13.13 -1.24
CA ALA A 28 7.58 -12.32 -1.52
C ALA A 28 8.19 -11.70 -0.24
N ILE A 29 7.34 -11.17 0.65
CA ILE A 29 7.76 -10.65 1.95
C ILE A 29 8.34 -11.77 2.83
N HIS A 30 7.71 -12.94 2.84
CA HIS A 30 8.14 -14.09 3.63
C HIS A 30 9.49 -14.64 3.12
N ALA A 31 9.67 -14.73 1.82
CA ALA A 31 10.95 -15.13 1.23
C ALA A 31 12.10 -14.21 1.65
N ARG A 32 11.82 -12.92 1.86
CA ARG A 32 12.82 -11.91 2.26
C ARG A 32 13.09 -11.92 3.76
N PHE A 33 12.07 -11.97 4.59
CA PHE A 33 12.17 -11.73 6.03
C PHE A 33 11.84 -12.95 6.89
N GLY A 34 11.22 -13.99 6.35
CA GLY A 34 10.74 -15.16 7.11
C GLY A 34 11.85 -15.90 7.82
N LYS A 35 13.01 -16.08 7.17
CA LYS A 35 14.18 -16.76 7.79
C LYS A 35 14.69 -16.10 9.07
N SER A 36 14.59 -14.77 9.17
CA SER A 36 14.90 -14.00 10.36
C SER A 36 13.71 -13.89 11.32
N ARG A 37 12.60 -14.57 11.02
CA ARG A 37 11.34 -14.47 11.78
C ARG A 37 10.88 -13.02 11.97
N TYR A 38 11.10 -12.20 10.95
CA TYR A 38 10.78 -10.77 10.95
C TYR A 38 11.45 -9.96 12.07
N GLU A 39 12.60 -10.43 12.57
CA GLU A 39 13.36 -9.71 13.60
C GLU A 39 13.73 -8.33 13.11
N ASN A 40 13.46 -7.30 13.92
CA ASN A 40 13.66 -5.88 13.58
C ASN A 40 12.87 -5.38 12.34
N VAL A 41 11.80 -6.07 11.97
CA VAL A 41 10.86 -5.63 10.95
C VAL A 41 9.59 -5.06 11.60
N ILE A 42 9.16 -3.88 11.17
CA ILE A 42 7.87 -3.29 11.57
C ILE A 42 7.00 -3.08 10.33
N PHE A 43 5.73 -3.49 10.42
CA PHE A 43 4.73 -3.31 9.37
C PHE A 43 3.91 -2.06 9.65
N LEU A 44 3.80 -1.16 8.67
CA LEU A 44 3.08 0.09 8.78
C LEU A 44 1.98 0.22 7.71
N PRO A 45 0.76 -0.26 7.99
CA PRO A 45 -0.39 0.04 7.15
C PRO A 45 -0.64 1.56 7.04
N CYS A 46 -0.82 2.05 5.81
CA CYS A 46 -1.24 3.43 5.57
C CYS A 46 -2.76 3.56 5.76
N MET A 47 -3.10 4.12 6.89
CA MET A 47 -4.50 4.17 7.32
C MET A 47 -5.27 5.29 6.61
N THR A 48 -6.54 5.07 6.20
CA THR A 48 -7.42 3.93 6.50
C THR A 48 -7.49 2.92 5.33
N GLY A 49 -7.05 3.31 4.14
CA GLY A 49 -7.20 2.54 2.90
C GLY A 49 -6.60 1.15 2.97
N ALA A 50 -5.37 1.05 3.42
CA ALA A 50 -4.65 -0.22 3.47
C ALA A 50 -5.13 -1.22 4.54
N MET A 51 -6.13 -0.86 5.37
CA MET A 51 -6.51 -1.65 6.54
C MET A 51 -6.90 -3.10 6.20
N PHE A 52 -7.70 -3.30 5.15
CA PHE A 52 -8.15 -4.64 4.75
C PHE A 52 -6.98 -5.46 4.19
N PHE A 53 -6.27 -4.91 3.22
CA PHE A 53 -5.12 -5.56 2.60
C PHE A 53 -4.04 -5.92 3.64
N ALA A 54 -3.69 -4.99 4.51
CA ALA A 54 -2.70 -5.22 5.56
C ALA A 54 -3.13 -6.34 6.51
N THR A 55 -4.41 -6.38 6.89
CA THR A 55 -4.93 -7.44 7.77
C THR A 55 -4.75 -8.82 7.14
N ASP A 56 -5.06 -8.96 5.86
CA ASP A 56 -4.96 -10.24 5.17
C ASP A 56 -3.49 -10.65 4.93
N VAL A 57 -2.62 -9.70 4.55
CA VAL A 57 -1.17 -9.93 4.43
C VAL A 57 -0.59 -10.38 5.78
N MET A 58 -0.86 -9.66 6.87
CA MET A 58 -0.32 -10.00 8.19
C MET A 58 -0.78 -11.39 8.68
N ARG A 59 -2.04 -11.74 8.45
CA ARG A 59 -2.56 -13.07 8.76
C ARG A 59 -1.86 -14.15 7.94
N ARG A 60 -1.68 -13.91 6.63
CA ARG A 60 -1.01 -14.88 5.76
C ARG A 60 0.45 -15.08 6.13
N LEU A 61 1.18 -14.01 6.43
CA LEU A 61 2.56 -14.09 6.91
C LEU A 61 2.67 -14.93 8.20
N HIS A 62 1.76 -14.74 9.14
CA HIS A 62 1.72 -15.55 10.36
C HIS A 62 1.44 -17.04 10.05
N GLN A 63 0.50 -17.33 9.15
CA GLN A 63 0.20 -18.69 8.72
C GLN A 63 1.40 -19.37 8.04
N MET A 64 2.16 -18.65 7.21
CA MET A 64 3.36 -19.18 6.54
C MET A 64 4.41 -19.64 7.56
N VAL A 65 4.59 -18.89 8.64
CA VAL A 65 5.52 -19.31 9.72
C VAL A 65 5.02 -20.56 10.43
N LEU A 66 3.71 -20.68 10.70
CA LEU A 66 3.13 -21.88 11.33
C LEU A 66 3.19 -23.10 10.40
N GLU A 67 3.15 -22.91 9.07
CA GLU A 67 3.30 -23.98 8.08
C GLU A 67 4.75 -24.51 8.03
N GLU A 68 5.74 -23.68 8.36
CA GLU A 68 7.15 -24.09 8.42
C GLU A 68 7.53 -24.71 9.79
N GLU A 69 6.99 -24.19 10.89
CA GLU A 69 7.30 -24.60 12.25
C GLU A 69 6.02 -24.64 13.13
N GLU A 70 5.48 -25.81 13.40
CA GLU A 70 4.16 -25.99 14.03
C GLU A 70 3.98 -25.36 15.43
N GLU A 71 5.04 -25.03 16.17
CA GLU A 71 4.96 -24.57 17.55
C GLU A 71 5.50 -23.13 17.76
N VAL A 72 5.81 -22.42 16.69
CA VAL A 72 6.42 -21.08 16.79
C VAL A 72 5.36 -19.98 16.65
N ILE A 73 5.16 -19.22 17.72
CA ILE A 73 4.41 -17.97 17.65
C ILE A 73 5.38 -16.85 17.27
N VAL A 74 5.19 -16.24 16.11
CA VAL A 74 5.94 -15.06 15.68
C VAL A 74 5.13 -13.81 16.01
N ASP A 75 5.74 -12.88 16.74
CA ASP A 75 5.16 -11.57 16.99
C ASP A 75 5.56 -10.63 15.84
N LEU A 76 4.64 -10.44 14.89
CA LEU A 76 4.82 -9.49 13.79
C LEU A 76 4.56 -8.07 14.32
N GLU A 77 5.60 -7.27 14.47
CA GLU A 77 5.47 -5.92 15.00
C GLU A 77 4.62 -5.05 14.07
N LEU A 78 3.50 -4.55 14.57
CA LEU A 78 2.53 -3.76 13.83
C LEU A 78 2.46 -2.34 14.38
N GLY A 79 2.69 -1.37 13.51
CA GLY A 79 2.40 0.04 13.74
C GLY A 79 1.30 0.54 12.83
N SER A 80 1.32 1.82 12.52
CA SER A 80 0.47 2.41 11.47
C SER A 80 1.06 3.74 11.01
N CYS A 81 0.73 4.16 9.79
CA CYS A 81 1.02 5.49 9.32
C CYS A 81 -0.23 6.15 8.72
N VAL A 82 -0.23 7.47 8.75
CA VAL A 82 -1.25 8.31 8.09
C VAL A 82 -0.51 9.38 7.32
N ALA A 83 -0.77 9.45 6.03
CA ALA A 83 -0.31 10.53 5.18
C ALA A 83 -1.52 11.35 4.74
N THR A 84 -1.59 12.62 5.16
CA THR A 84 -2.67 13.51 4.75
C THR A 84 -2.23 14.38 3.59
N SER A 85 -2.89 14.20 2.43
CA SER A 85 -2.79 15.11 1.29
C SER A 85 -3.83 16.22 1.41
N TYR A 86 -3.41 17.47 1.18
CA TYR A 86 -4.33 18.58 0.97
C TYR A 86 -4.21 19.03 -0.49
N GLU A 87 -5.32 19.05 -1.19
CA GLU A 87 -5.39 19.74 -2.47
C GLU A 87 -5.28 21.24 -2.23
N ASN A 88 -4.15 21.84 -2.59
CA ASN A 88 -4.10 23.28 -2.80
C ASN A 88 -4.61 23.53 -4.22
N VAL A 89 -5.89 23.83 -4.36
CA VAL A 89 -6.43 24.38 -5.60
C VAL A 89 -5.90 25.80 -5.74
N ASN A 90 -4.87 26.01 -6.54
CA ASN A 90 -4.43 27.34 -6.93
C ASN A 90 -5.53 27.97 -7.77
N ALA A 91 -5.60 29.32 -7.79
CA ALA A 91 -6.59 30.10 -8.55
C ALA A 91 -6.64 29.81 -10.07
N SER A 92 -5.72 28.99 -10.58
CA SER A 92 -5.65 28.48 -11.95
C SER A 92 -6.20 27.06 -12.14
N GLY A 93 -6.80 26.44 -11.12
CA GLY A 93 -7.44 25.11 -11.22
C GLY A 93 -6.48 23.93 -11.35
N VAL A 94 -5.17 24.13 -11.23
CA VAL A 94 -4.18 23.05 -11.27
C VAL A 94 -3.84 22.68 -9.82
N GLY A 95 -4.42 21.60 -9.32
CA GLY A 95 -4.14 21.02 -8.01
C GLY A 95 -2.77 20.35 -8.00
N SER A 96 -1.87 20.80 -7.14
CA SER A 96 -0.70 20.01 -6.74
C SER A 96 -1.00 19.36 -5.39
N GLU A 97 -1.24 18.07 -5.38
CA GLU A 97 -1.24 17.28 -4.15
C GLU A 97 0.14 17.34 -3.50
N LYS A 98 0.25 18.00 -2.38
CA LYS A 98 1.42 17.90 -1.49
C LYS A 98 1.00 17.23 -0.21
N VAL A 99 1.59 16.08 0.07
CA VAL A 99 1.50 15.44 1.38
C VAL A 99 2.20 16.36 2.38
N LYS A 100 1.47 16.88 3.36
CA LYS A 100 2.01 17.86 4.32
C LYS A 100 2.38 17.26 5.67
N ASN A 101 1.67 16.21 6.08
CA ASN A 101 1.89 15.62 7.40
C ASN A 101 1.93 14.09 7.29
N VAL A 102 2.99 13.51 7.82
CA VAL A 102 3.13 12.08 8.03
C VAL A 102 3.12 11.82 9.52
N HIS A 103 2.17 11.03 9.98
CA HIS A 103 2.12 10.56 11.35
C HIS A 103 2.42 9.06 11.38
N VAL A 104 3.44 8.67 12.13
CA VAL A 104 3.82 7.27 12.32
C VAL A 104 3.57 6.88 13.76
N LYS A 105 2.85 5.78 13.97
CA LYS A 105 2.65 5.13 15.26
C LYS A 105 3.45 3.83 15.27
N GLY A 106 4.51 3.80 16.07
CA GLY A 106 5.47 2.70 16.18
C GLY A 106 6.90 3.26 16.24
N ASN A 107 7.82 2.46 16.78
CA ASN A 107 9.24 2.83 16.78
C ASN A 107 9.92 2.28 15.53
N VAL A 108 10.31 3.16 14.61
CA VAL A 108 10.96 2.80 13.35
C VAL A 108 12.49 2.91 13.40
N HIS A 109 13.04 3.51 14.46
CA HIS A 109 14.49 3.77 14.55
C HIS A 109 15.28 2.46 14.56
N GLY A 110 16.22 2.34 13.62
CA GLY A 110 17.08 1.17 13.45
C GLY A 110 16.38 -0.08 12.87
N LYS A 111 15.09 0.02 12.50
CA LYS A 111 14.32 -1.10 11.97
C LYS A 111 14.16 -1.05 10.45
N THR A 112 13.95 -2.21 9.86
CA THR A 112 13.39 -2.35 8.52
C THR A 112 11.88 -2.10 8.60
N VAL A 113 11.37 -1.20 7.77
CA VAL A 113 9.96 -0.82 7.72
C VAL A 113 9.34 -1.40 6.46
N VAL A 114 8.23 -2.09 6.59
CA VAL A 114 7.38 -2.50 5.46
C VAL A 114 6.10 -1.65 5.50
N VAL A 115 6.04 -0.64 4.64
CA VAL A 115 4.83 0.16 4.42
C VAL A 115 3.83 -0.68 3.64
N ILE A 116 2.56 -0.69 4.08
CA ILE A 116 1.49 -1.38 3.35
C ILE A 116 0.49 -0.34 2.86
N GLU A 117 0.29 -0.29 1.55
CA GLU A 117 -0.61 0.64 0.84
C GLU A 117 -1.75 -0.11 0.14
N ASP A 118 -2.90 0.53 0.00
CA ASP A 118 -3.99 0.04 -0.84
C ASP A 118 -3.71 0.28 -2.33
N ILE A 119 -3.20 1.46 -2.67
CA ILE A 119 -2.87 1.83 -4.05
C ILE A 119 -1.68 2.78 -4.12
N VAL A 120 -0.78 2.50 -5.04
CA VAL A 120 0.25 3.46 -5.47
C VAL A 120 -0.15 4.04 -6.82
N ASP A 121 -0.71 5.25 -6.81
CA ASP A 121 -1.14 5.99 -8.01
C ASP A 121 -0.01 6.94 -8.47
N THR A 122 -0.01 8.21 -8.09
CA THR A 122 1.02 9.19 -8.48
C THR A 122 2.38 8.94 -7.84
N GLY A 123 2.43 8.18 -6.74
CA GLY A 123 3.61 7.90 -5.94
C GLY A 123 3.98 8.99 -4.92
N ASN A 124 3.31 10.16 -4.92
CA ASN A 124 3.61 11.27 -4.01
C ASN A 124 3.56 10.87 -2.53
N THR A 125 2.52 10.14 -2.14
CA THR A 125 2.31 9.69 -0.76
C THR A 125 3.48 8.81 -0.32
N LEU A 126 3.82 7.82 -1.13
CA LEU A 126 4.87 6.86 -0.78
C LEU A 126 6.25 7.50 -0.70
N VAL A 127 6.62 8.39 -1.65
CA VAL A 127 7.89 9.12 -1.61
C VAL A 127 7.99 9.95 -0.33
N THR A 128 6.96 10.73 -0.01
CA THR A 128 6.94 11.56 1.21
C THR A 128 7.00 10.72 2.48
N LEU A 129 6.31 9.57 2.49
CA LEU A 129 6.32 8.66 3.63
C LEU A 129 7.69 8.03 3.83
N CYS A 130 8.34 7.55 2.77
CA CYS A 130 9.70 7.00 2.83
C CYS A 130 10.71 8.04 3.35
N ASP A 131 10.67 9.27 2.84
CA ASP A 131 11.54 10.34 3.32
C ASP A 131 11.34 10.61 4.82
N ALA A 132 10.08 10.63 5.28
CA ALA A 132 9.76 10.82 6.69
C ALA A 132 10.24 9.66 7.58
N LEU A 133 10.15 8.42 7.10
CA LEU A 133 10.61 7.23 7.81
C LEU A 133 12.13 7.21 7.93
N TYR A 134 12.86 7.52 6.86
CA TYR A 134 14.31 7.64 6.92
C TYR A 134 14.76 8.80 7.84
N ALA A 135 14.05 9.93 7.82
CA ALA A 135 14.30 11.04 8.73
C ALA A 135 14.09 10.66 10.21
N GLN A 136 13.21 9.69 10.49
CA GLN A 136 12.99 9.12 11.83
C GLN A 136 13.98 8.00 12.19
N GLY A 137 14.95 7.72 11.32
CA GLY A 137 16.01 6.74 11.57
C GLY A 137 15.66 5.30 11.20
N ALA A 138 14.70 5.08 10.31
CA ALA A 138 14.49 3.77 9.74
C ALA A 138 15.78 3.27 9.05
N LYS A 139 16.13 2.00 9.27
CA LYS A 139 17.31 1.38 8.66
C LYS A 139 17.08 1.14 7.18
N ASP A 140 15.90 0.64 6.85
CA ASP A 140 15.49 0.34 5.49
C ASP A 140 13.96 0.49 5.36
N VAL A 141 13.47 0.79 4.14
CA VAL A 141 12.03 0.96 3.88
C VAL A 141 11.65 0.17 2.64
N HIS A 142 10.72 -0.74 2.81
CA HIS A 142 10.06 -1.50 1.76
C HIS A 142 8.59 -1.06 1.64
N CYS A 143 7.96 -1.37 0.51
CA CYS A 143 6.54 -1.12 0.29
C CYS A 143 5.84 -2.35 -0.25
N ALA A 144 4.70 -2.68 0.33
CA ALA A 144 3.76 -3.64 -0.21
C ALA A 144 2.48 -2.89 -0.63
N THR A 145 2.03 -3.07 -1.86
CA THR A 145 0.82 -2.41 -2.35
C THR A 145 -0.12 -3.41 -3.00
N LEU A 146 -1.42 -3.27 -2.72
CA LEU A 146 -2.42 -4.09 -3.40
C LEU A 146 -2.51 -3.72 -4.87
N LEU A 147 -2.63 -2.42 -5.17
CA LEU A 147 -2.72 -1.92 -6.54
C LEU A 147 -1.54 -1.02 -6.90
N ASN A 148 -0.93 -1.29 -8.05
CA ASN A 148 0.09 -0.44 -8.64
C ASN A 148 -0.44 0.21 -9.94
N LYS A 149 -0.71 1.51 -9.90
CA LYS A 149 -1.29 2.26 -11.02
C LYS A 149 -0.21 3.15 -11.63
N GLN A 150 0.44 2.66 -12.68
CA GLN A 150 1.59 3.35 -13.28
C GLN A 150 1.21 4.54 -14.18
N ALA A 151 0.00 4.52 -14.77
CA ALA A 151 -0.40 5.47 -15.81
C ALA A 151 -0.36 6.96 -15.38
N ARG A 152 -0.53 7.23 -14.08
CA ARG A 152 -0.51 8.59 -13.51
C ARG A 152 0.78 8.91 -12.75
N ARG A 153 1.76 8.00 -12.75
CA ARG A 153 3.01 8.22 -12.02
C ARG A 153 3.82 9.32 -12.70
N ARG A 154 4.21 10.34 -11.93
CA ARG A 154 5.06 11.41 -12.43
C ARG A 154 6.50 10.91 -12.55
N GLU A 155 7.21 11.34 -13.60
CA GLU A 155 8.60 10.91 -13.85
C GLU A 155 9.52 11.21 -12.66
N GLU A 156 9.35 12.36 -12.01
CA GLU A 156 10.10 12.74 -10.81
C GLU A 156 9.87 11.74 -9.64
N ASN A 157 8.62 11.29 -9.46
CA ASN A 157 8.29 10.30 -8.43
C ASN A 157 8.76 8.91 -8.82
N THR A 158 8.75 8.54 -10.09
CA THR A 158 9.32 7.28 -10.57
C THR A 158 10.79 7.19 -10.21
N LYS A 159 11.59 8.22 -10.51
CA LYS A 159 13.01 8.28 -10.16
C LYS A 159 13.27 8.28 -8.65
N ALA A 160 12.45 9.01 -7.87
CA ALA A 160 12.56 9.02 -6.42
C ALA A 160 12.20 7.65 -5.85
N PHE A 161 11.16 7.03 -6.37
CA PHE A 161 10.71 5.70 -6.02
C PHE A 161 11.77 4.62 -6.31
N GLU A 162 12.32 4.63 -7.53
CA GLU A 162 13.43 3.73 -7.92
C GLU A 162 14.65 3.91 -7.01
N ARG A 163 15.00 5.14 -6.62
CA ARG A 163 16.11 5.41 -5.70
C ARG A 163 15.84 4.91 -4.28
N LEU A 164 14.60 5.02 -3.82
CA LEU A 164 14.20 4.56 -2.48
C LEU A 164 14.21 3.04 -2.41
N LEU A 165 13.84 2.37 -3.50
CA LEU A 165 13.81 0.92 -3.60
C LEU A 165 15.14 0.31 -4.01
N ALA A 166 16.01 1.07 -4.67
CA ALA A 166 17.34 0.65 -5.15
C ALA A 166 18.47 1.01 -4.19
N ARG A 167 18.21 1.31 -2.90
CA ARG A 167 19.28 1.57 -1.94
C ARG A 167 20.22 0.38 -1.89
N GLU A 168 21.43 0.63 -2.36
CA GLU A 168 22.56 -0.28 -2.34
C GLU A 168 22.86 -0.66 -0.88
N ASN A 169 22.41 -1.81 -0.46
CA ASN A 169 23.02 -2.50 0.64
C ASN A 169 24.22 -3.24 0.08
N ASP A 170 25.42 -2.88 0.53
CA ASP A 170 26.72 -3.48 0.29
C ASP A 170 26.94 -4.22 -1.04
N ALA A 171 28.08 -3.93 -1.68
CA ALA A 171 28.53 -4.29 -3.02
C ALA A 171 28.49 -5.79 -3.42
N ASN A 172 27.82 -6.66 -2.67
CA ASN A 172 27.79 -8.13 -2.88
C ASN A 172 26.43 -8.80 -2.85
N GLU A 173 25.31 -8.08 -2.60
CA GLU A 173 23.99 -8.68 -2.65
C GLU A 173 23.21 -8.17 -3.87
N SER A 174 22.55 -9.09 -4.59
CA SER A 174 21.66 -8.81 -5.71
C SER A 174 20.70 -7.66 -5.36
N LYS A 175 20.49 -6.72 -6.29
CA LYS A 175 19.49 -5.65 -6.20
C LYS A 175 18.12 -6.28 -5.89
N GLU A 176 17.76 -6.31 -4.62
CA GLU A 176 16.47 -6.81 -4.20
C GLU A 176 15.47 -5.66 -4.23
N GLU A 177 14.41 -5.83 -4.99
CA GLU A 177 13.34 -4.85 -5.12
C GLU A 177 12.63 -4.69 -3.77
N GLY A 178 12.62 -3.48 -3.22
CA GLY A 178 11.88 -3.14 -2.00
C GLY A 178 10.40 -2.88 -2.22
N LEU A 179 9.85 -3.26 -3.39
CA LEU A 179 8.45 -3.08 -3.76
C LEU A 179 7.78 -4.42 -4.06
N TYR A 180 6.73 -4.74 -3.31
CA TYR A 180 5.91 -5.93 -3.46
C TYR A 180 4.55 -5.51 -4.02
N ILE A 181 4.27 -5.88 -5.28
CA ILE A 181 3.06 -5.48 -5.99
C ILE A 181 2.09 -6.65 -6.05
N GLY A 182 0.85 -6.42 -5.61
CA GLY A 182 -0.24 -7.38 -5.72
C GLY A 182 -0.79 -7.46 -7.13
N ILE A 183 -1.27 -6.34 -7.66
CA ILE A 183 -1.93 -6.24 -8.97
C ILE A 183 -1.46 -4.98 -9.69
N GLU A 184 -1.06 -5.12 -10.96
CA GLU A 184 -0.91 -3.97 -11.86
C GLU A 184 -2.29 -3.49 -12.30
N CYS A 185 -2.61 -2.24 -11.94
CA CYS A 185 -3.96 -1.70 -12.09
C CYS A 185 -4.10 -0.80 -13.32
N GLU A 186 -5.20 -0.96 -14.06
CA GLU A 186 -5.61 -0.08 -15.15
C GLU A 186 -5.89 1.35 -14.65
N ASP A 187 -5.83 2.35 -15.56
CA ASP A 187 -6.15 3.76 -15.21
C ASP A 187 -7.66 4.01 -15.12
N GLU A 188 -8.29 3.38 -14.12
CA GLU A 188 -9.71 3.51 -13.80
C GLU A 188 -9.91 4.14 -12.42
N PHE A 189 -11.09 4.72 -12.18
CA PHE A 189 -11.45 5.19 -10.85
C PHE A 189 -12.05 4.05 -10.04
N VAL A 190 -11.26 3.51 -9.11
CA VAL A 190 -11.57 2.28 -8.39
C VAL A 190 -11.93 2.53 -6.92
N VAL A 191 -12.84 1.70 -6.40
CA VAL A 191 -13.28 1.69 -5.00
C VAL A 191 -13.44 0.25 -4.50
N GLY A 192 -13.47 0.09 -3.20
CA GLY A 192 -13.65 -1.22 -2.54
C GLY A 192 -12.36 -1.75 -1.95
N PHE A 193 -12.48 -2.71 -1.06
CA PHE A 193 -11.38 -3.35 -0.33
C PHE A 193 -10.41 -2.33 0.32
N GLY A 194 -10.99 -1.32 0.98
CA GLY A 194 -10.24 -0.22 1.61
C GLY A 194 -10.27 1.09 0.82
N LEU A 195 -10.26 1.02 -0.51
CA LEU A 195 -10.34 2.18 -1.39
C LEU A 195 -11.71 2.86 -1.29
N ASP A 196 -11.71 4.19 -1.27
CA ASP A 196 -12.93 4.96 -1.13
C ASP A 196 -13.16 6.02 -2.20
N TYR A 197 -14.40 6.48 -2.23
CA TYR A 197 -14.77 7.74 -2.82
C TYR A 197 -15.58 8.55 -1.80
N ASN A 198 -15.06 9.69 -1.35
CA ASN A 198 -15.64 10.54 -0.30
C ASN A 198 -16.02 9.75 0.98
N GLY A 199 -15.18 8.82 1.43
CA GLY A 199 -15.39 7.98 2.61
C GLY A 199 -16.34 6.80 2.41
N ALA A 200 -16.95 6.64 1.23
CA ALA A 200 -17.86 5.56 0.92
C ALA A 200 -17.13 4.38 0.22
N TYR A 201 -17.78 3.22 0.15
CA TYR A 201 -17.41 2.01 -0.59
C TYR A 201 -16.23 1.20 -0.04
N ARG A 202 -15.51 1.61 0.99
CA ARG A 202 -14.33 0.88 1.53
C ARG A 202 -14.61 -0.59 1.88
N CYS A 203 -15.84 -0.91 2.31
CA CYS A 203 -16.19 -2.25 2.80
C CYS A 203 -16.66 -3.22 1.70
N LEU A 204 -16.58 -2.86 0.42
CA LEU A 204 -16.89 -3.81 -0.66
C LEU A 204 -15.82 -4.92 -0.65
N PRO A 205 -16.21 -6.22 -0.79
CA PRO A 205 -15.27 -7.34 -0.76
C PRO A 205 -14.53 -7.57 -2.08
N TYR A 206 -14.63 -6.62 -2.99
CA TYR A 206 -14.01 -6.60 -4.31
C TYR A 206 -13.59 -5.18 -4.66
N ILE A 207 -12.85 -5.01 -5.74
CA ILE A 207 -12.52 -3.71 -6.31
C ILE A 207 -13.38 -3.50 -7.55
N GLY A 208 -14.13 -2.41 -7.56
CA GLY A 208 -15.04 -2.04 -8.63
C GLY A 208 -14.76 -0.66 -9.20
N VAL A 209 -15.20 -0.45 -10.45
CA VAL A 209 -15.13 0.84 -11.12
C VAL A 209 -16.43 1.59 -10.89
N LEU A 210 -16.37 2.85 -10.46
CA LEU A 210 -17.56 3.69 -10.31
C LEU A 210 -18.14 4.08 -11.67
N THR A 211 -19.47 4.23 -11.73
CA THR A 211 -20.14 4.82 -12.87
C THR A 211 -19.83 6.32 -12.93
N GLU A 212 -19.76 6.90 -14.14
CA GLU A 212 -19.61 8.36 -14.29
C GLU A 212 -20.71 9.14 -13.55
N LYS A 213 -21.92 8.57 -13.48
CA LYS A 213 -23.03 9.17 -12.75
C LYS A 213 -22.72 9.23 -11.26
N ALA A 214 -22.23 8.15 -10.67
CA ALA A 214 -21.89 8.10 -9.24
C ALA A 214 -20.76 9.10 -8.91
N ILE A 215 -19.78 9.25 -9.80
CA ILE A 215 -18.71 10.25 -9.65
C ILE A 215 -19.27 11.68 -9.65
N ARG A 216 -20.20 12.00 -10.57
CA ARG A 216 -20.79 13.35 -10.69
C ARG A 216 -21.74 13.71 -9.54
N GLU A 217 -22.50 12.75 -9.01
CA GLU A 217 -23.50 12.98 -7.97
C GLU A 217 -22.90 13.11 -6.56
N MET A 218 -21.63 12.76 -6.36
CA MET A 218 -20.93 12.85 -5.08
C MET A 218 -19.98 14.06 -5.00
N ILE A 219 -19.89 14.87 -6.06
CA ILE A 219 -19.20 16.18 -6.07
C ILE A 219 -20.19 17.25 -5.62
#